data_956adb9b01c865f9a4440c37aa08c781
#
_entry.id   956adb9b01c865f9a4440c37aa08c781
#
_cell.length_a   1.000
_cell.length_b   1.000
_cell.length_c   1.000
_cell.angle_alpha   90.00
_cell.angle_beta   90.00
_cell.angle_gamma   90.00
#
_symmetry.space_group_name_H-M   'P 1'
#
loop_
_entity.id
_entity.type
_entity.pdbx_description
1 polymer ?
#
loop_
_entity_poly.entity_id
_entity_poly.type
_entity_poly.pdbx_seq_one_letter_code
_entity_poly.pdbx_strand_id
1 'polypeptide(L)'
;MLVIADPGEGIVKLTTDEFFGEVHDEGKPPKYQWSGILILLVKNETFEKKDETKGIFSRFFHLLMPQKKLIFQIFLASLIYTVLGILAAFYFQILIDSVLPDGLKKTLMTLSIGVILLNLFRVILNAFRSHLLLYLSQKLDIALLLGYYRHVMELPMNFFGTRKVGEIISRFNDAGKVRDAISGATLTIMIDTLMAVAGAIILYIQNSKLFFITIIMIVLYAVIVLGFNKWYEKLNRKEMEDNAQLTSYMVESLNGIQTVKAYNAERKVNRETEIKFVKLLRSVFNLTWANNIQVSLKTFVELIGCLLYTSPSPRDGL
;
A
#
# COMPACT_ATOMS: atom_id res chain seq x y z
N MET A 1 -13.32 13.00 -38.58
CA MET A 1 -12.64 12.31 -37.47
C MET A 1 -13.69 11.99 -36.42
N LEU A 2 -13.98 10.74 -36.22
CA LEU A 2 -14.96 10.23 -35.25
C LEU A 2 -14.24 9.75 -34.00
N VAL A 3 -14.82 10.03 -32.84
CA VAL A 3 -14.29 9.62 -31.55
C VAL A 3 -15.26 8.57 -30.99
N ILE A 4 -14.74 7.35 -30.82
CA ILE A 4 -15.52 6.21 -30.33
C ILE A 4 -15.01 5.83 -28.93
N ALA A 5 -15.92 5.58 -28.01
CA ALA A 5 -15.61 4.99 -26.73
C ALA A 5 -15.78 3.47 -26.82
N ASP A 6 -14.70 2.75 -27.02
CA ASP A 6 -14.67 1.30 -27.06
C ASP A 6 -14.48 0.75 -25.63
N PRO A 7 -15.34 -0.16 -25.15
CA PRO A 7 -15.20 -0.73 -23.81
C PRO A 7 -13.90 -1.52 -23.57
N GLY A 8 -13.27 -2.03 -24.66
CA GLY A 8 -12.03 -2.82 -24.60
C GLY A 8 -10.75 -2.00 -24.78
N GLU A 9 -10.80 -0.93 -25.60
CA GLU A 9 -9.62 -0.15 -26.00
C GLU A 9 -9.66 1.31 -25.50
N GLY A 10 -10.77 1.76 -24.91
CA GLY A 10 -10.94 3.13 -24.44
C GLY A 10 -11.38 4.10 -25.56
N ILE A 11 -10.87 5.33 -25.54
CA ILE A 11 -11.24 6.35 -26.53
C ILE A 11 -10.36 6.19 -27.78
N VAL A 12 -10.98 5.74 -28.87
CA VAL A 12 -10.31 5.57 -30.18
C VAL A 12 -10.76 6.68 -31.13
N LYS A 13 -9.81 7.23 -31.89
CA LYS A 13 -10.07 8.24 -32.91
C LYS A 13 -9.94 7.58 -34.29
N LEU A 14 -11.03 7.57 -35.06
CA LEU A 14 -11.09 6.99 -36.40
C LEU A 14 -11.41 8.06 -37.47
N THR A 15 -10.98 7.79 -38.67
CA THR A 15 -11.48 8.53 -39.85
C THR A 15 -12.88 8.04 -40.19
N THR A 16 -13.62 8.80 -40.97
CA THR A 16 -14.95 8.42 -41.48
C THR A 16 -14.90 7.12 -42.25
N ASP A 17 -13.89 6.94 -43.07
CA ASP A 17 -13.70 5.81 -43.97
C ASP A 17 -13.34 4.53 -43.20
N GLU A 18 -12.54 4.62 -42.16
CA GLU A 18 -12.24 3.50 -41.23
C GLU A 18 -13.47 3.09 -40.42
N PHE A 19 -14.34 4.03 -40.07
CA PHE A 19 -15.55 3.76 -39.29
C PHE A 19 -16.64 3.07 -40.13
N PHE A 20 -16.82 3.53 -41.38
CA PHE A 20 -17.79 2.92 -42.30
C PHE A 20 -17.26 1.66 -42.99
N GLY A 21 -16.01 1.30 -42.79
CA GLY A 21 -15.42 0.09 -43.33
C GLY A 21 -15.03 0.18 -44.82
N GLU A 22 -14.84 1.42 -45.34
CA GLU A 22 -14.46 1.64 -46.74
C GLU A 22 -12.96 1.39 -47.00
N VAL A 23 -12.12 1.40 -45.96
CA VAL A 23 -10.68 1.07 -46.05
C VAL A 23 -10.47 -0.34 -45.52
N HIS A 24 -10.36 -1.31 -46.42
CA HIS A 24 -10.00 -2.69 -46.10
C HIS A 24 -8.51 -2.93 -46.39
N ASP A 25 -7.75 -3.31 -45.36
CA ASP A 25 -6.54 -4.11 -45.55
C ASP A 25 -6.97 -5.49 -46.06
N GLU A 26 -6.47 -5.88 -47.25
CA GLU A 26 -6.87 -7.12 -47.93
C GLU A 26 -6.80 -8.33 -46.98
N GLY A 27 -7.97 -8.86 -46.59
CA GLY A 27 -8.10 -10.11 -45.85
C GLY A 27 -8.45 -10.02 -44.35
N LYS A 28 -8.64 -8.84 -43.76
CA LYS A 28 -9.12 -8.71 -42.37
C LYS A 28 -10.55 -8.15 -42.32
N PRO A 29 -11.45 -8.70 -41.48
CA PRO A 29 -12.78 -8.11 -41.26
C PRO A 29 -12.63 -6.72 -40.64
N PRO A 30 -13.55 -5.76 -40.97
CA PRO A 30 -13.53 -4.43 -40.35
C PRO A 30 -13.64 -4.56 -38.84
N LYS A 31 -12.77 -3.83 -38.14
CA LYS A 31 -12.70 -3.86 -36.67
C LYS A 31 -13.99 -3.36 -36.02
N TYR A 32 -14.67 -2.45 -36.69
CA TYR A 32 -15.95 -1.89 -36.27
C TYR A 32 -17.01 -2.08 -37.34
N GLN A 33 -18.20 -2.51 -36.97
CA GLN A 33 -19.33 -2.64 -37.86
C GLN A 33 -20.48 -1.81 -37.32
N TRP A 34 -20.88 -0.77 -38.06
CA TRP A 34 -21.98 0.09 -37.65
C TRP A 34 -23.33 -0.59 -37.96
N SER A 35 -24.19 -0.71 -36.96
CA SER A 35 -25.55 -1.30 -37.09
C SER A 35 -26.58 -0.31 -37.64
N GLY A 36 -26.22 0.93 -37.92
CA GLY A 36 -27.14 1.96 -38.39
C GLY A 36 -28.00 2.63 -37.30
N ILE A 37 -27.79 2.28 -36.02
CA ILE A 37 -28.54 2.86 -34.91
C ILE A 37 -27.72 4.02 -34.33
N LEU A 38 -28.25 5.25 -34.40
CA LEU A 38 -27.67 6.44 -33.83
C LEU A 38 -28.54 6.95 -32.67
N ILE A 39 -27.97 7.09 -31.49
CA ILE A 39 -28.62 7.74 -30.35
C ILE A 39 -28.09 9.16 -30.23
N LEU A 40 -28.91 10.13 -30.58
CA LEU A 40 -28.59 11.54 -30.41
C LEU A 40 -28.88 11.98 -28.99
N LEU A 41 -27.83 12.34 -28.25
CA LEU A 41 -27.95 12.90 -26.91
C LEU A 41 -27.89 14.42 -27.00
N VAL A 42 -29.00 15.07 -26.69
CA VAL A 42 -29.11 16.54 -26.60
C VAL A 42 -28.87 16.93 -25.14
N LYS A 43 -27.95 17.88 -24.95
CA LYS A 43 -27.65 18.41 -23.62
C LYS A 43 -28.89 19.08 -23.05
N ASN A 44 -29.38 18.63 -21.89
CA ASN A 44 -30.45 19.29 -21.17
C ASN A 44 -29.94 20.60 -20.55
N GLU A 45 -30.79 21.61 -20.36
CA GLU A 45 -30.42 22.91 -19.77
C GLU A 45 -29.84 22.78 -18.36
N THR A 46 -30.23 21.73 -17.65
CA THR A 46 -29.68 21.38 -16.31
C THR A 46 -28.40 20.58 -16.32
N PHE A 47 -27.84 20.28 -17.52
CA PHE A 47 -26.59 19.52 -17.63
C PHE A 47 -25.38 20.38 -17.26
N GLU A 48 -24.93 20.29 -16.03
CA GLU A 48 -23.64 20.81 -15.63
C GLU A 48 -22.53 19.80 -16.02
N LYS A 49 -21.50 20.31 -16.71
CA LYS A 49 -20.30 19.53 -17.01
C LYS A 49 -19.56 19.26 -15.71
N LYS A 50 -19.99 18.23 -15.00
CA LYS A 50 -19.35 17.80 -13.77
C LYS A 50 -18.15 16.92 -14.14
N ASP A 51 -16.96 17.40 -13.86
CA ASP A 51 -15.78 16.55 -13.92
C ASP A 51 -15.82 15.60 -12.71
N GLU A 52 -16.39 14.41 -12.90
CA GLU A 52 -16.50 13.39 -11.86
C GLU A 52 -15.16 12.68 -11.60
N THR A 53 -14.15 12.95 -12.43
CA THR A 53 -12.78 12.49 -12.21
C THR A 53 -12.04 13.38 -11.21
N LYS A 54 -12.68 13.71 -10.08
CA LYS A 54 -11.92 14.23 -8.94
C LYS A 54 -10.86 13.20 -8.61
N GLY A 55 -9.58 13.60 -8.75
CA GLY A 55 -8.45 12.72 -8.55
C GLY A 55 -8.58 11.96 -7.22
N ILE A 56 -8.09 10.75 -7.17
CA ILE A 56 -8.14 9.83 -6.01
C ILE A 56 -7.75 10.58 -4.73
N PHE A 57 -6.75 11.45 -4.78
CA PHE A 57 -6.29 12.27 -3.66
C PHE A 57 -7.34 13.27 -3.16
N SER A 58 -8.13 13.91 -4.04
CA SER A 58 -9.17 14.85 -3.63
C SER A 58 -10.32 14.17 -2.91
N ARG A 59 -10.72 12.98 -3.38
CA ARG A 59 -11.74 12.13 -2.70
C ARG A 59 -11.23 11.65 -1.35
N PHE A 60 -9.95 11.29 -1.28
CA PHE A 60 -9.28 10.90 -0.05
C PHE A 60 -9.30 12.01 1.01
N PHE A 61 -8.88 13.22 0.65
CA PHE A 61 -8.91 14.37 1.57
C PHE A 61 -10.34 14.70 2.03
N HIS A 62 -11.32 14.55 1.16
CA HIS A 62 -12.72 14.78 1.51
C HIS A 62 -13.24 13.76 2.55
N LEU A 63 -12.76 12.51 2.52
CA LEU A 63 -13.10 11.50 3.52
C LEU A 63 -12.41 11.75 4.88
N LEU A 64 -11.21 12.33 4.87
CA LEU A 64 -10.45 12.64 6.09
C LEU A 64 -10.87 13.95 6.76
N MET A 65 -11.32 14.95 5.98
CA MET A 65 -11.69 16.29 6.48
C MET A 65 -12.68 16.28 7.66
N PRO A 66 -13.73 15.45 7.70
CA PRO A 66 -14.64 15.38 8.85
C PRO A 66 -13.92 14.96 10.14
N GLN A 67 -12.81 14.24 10.05
CA GLN A 67 -12.05 13.70 11.17
C GLN A 67 -10.79 14.53 11.54
N LYS A 68 -10.72 15.79 11.09
CA LYS A 68 -9.55 16.67 11.30
C LYS A 68 -9.09 16.79 12.75
N LYS A 69 -10.01 16.77 13.72
CA LYS A 69 -9.67 16.80 15.16
C LYS A 69 -8.90 15.55 15.58
N LEU A 70 -9.36 14.38 15.13
CA LEU A 70 -8.72 13.11 15.44
C LEU A 70 -7.35 12.99 14.79
N ILE A 71 -7.23 13.43 13.55
CA ILE A 71 -5.95 13.48 12.82
C ILE A 71 -4.97 14.40 13.53
N PHE A 72 -5.42 15.56 14.00
CA PHE A 72 -4.58 16.49 14.76
C PHE A 72 -4.11 15.88 16.10
N GLN A 73 -4.98 15.15 16.81
CA GLN A 73 -4.60 14.45 18.04
C GLN A 73 -3.53 13.37 17.79
N ILE A 74 -3.68 12.59 16.71
CA ILE A 74 -2.71 11.57 16.29
C ILE A 74 -1.37 12.25 15.95
N PHE A 75 -1.41 13.35 15.21
CA PHE A 75 -0.24 14.13 14.86
C PHE A 75 0.49 14.66 16.09
N LEU A 76 -0.25 15.25 17.05
CA LEU A 76 0.31 15.76 18.29
C LEU A 76 0.95 14.66 19.16
N ALA A 77 0.25 13.52 19.30
CA ALA A 77 0.78 12.36 20.01
C ALA A 77 2.07 11.84 19.36
N SER A 78 2.13 11.83 18.02
CA SER A 78 3.31 11.42 17.27
C SER A 78 4.46 12.41 17.41
N LEU A 79 4.18 13.70 17.41
CA LEU A 79 5.18 14.75 17.65
C LEU A 79 5.82 14.59 19.04
N ILE A 80 4.99 14.42 20.07
CA ILE A 80 5.47 14.21 21.45
C ILE A 80 6.31 12.92 21.52
N TYR A 81 5.83 11.83 20.90
CA TYR A 81 6.56 10.55 20.85
C TYR A 81 7.94 10.71 20.21
N THR A 82 8.04 11.52 19.13
CA THR A 82 9.31 11.82 18.45
C THR A 82 10.25 12.61 19.34
N VAL A 83 9.76 13.67 19.97
CA VAL A 83 10.56 14.50 20.89
C VAL A 83 11.12 13.65 22.04
N LEU A 84 10.29 12.80 22.65
CA LEU A 84 10.75 11.89 23.70
C LEU A 84 11.76 10.86 23.19
N GLY A 85 11.64 10.43 21.91
CA GLY A 85 12.61 9.55 21.26
C GLY A 85 14.00 10.19 21.12
N ILE A 86 14.03 11.47 20.75
CA ILE A 86 15.25 12.26 20.65
C ILE A 86 15.87 12.45 22.02
N LEU A 87 15.07 12.79 23.03
CA LEU A 87 15.55 12.91 24.42
C LEU A 87 16.16 11.59 24.93
N ALA A 88 15.56 10.45 24.57
CA ALA A 88 16.12 9.14 24.90
C ALA A 88 17.46 8.86 24.19
N ALA A 89 17.67 9.38 22.99
CA ALA A 89 18.96 9.26 22.30
C ALA A 89 20.07 10.06 23.00
N PHE A 90 19.78 11.25 23.51
CA PHE A 90 20.74 12.05 24.29
C PHE A 90 21.20 11.36 25.58
N TYR A 91 20.38 10.51 26.17
CA TYR A 91 20.81 9.71 27.31
C TYR A 91 22.03 8.85 26.96
N PHE A 92 21.99 8.14 25.84
CA PHE A 92 23.14 7.30 25.42
C PHE A 92 24.39 8.13 25.16
N GLN A 93 24.24 9.32 24.59
CA GLN A 93 25.33 10.23 24.39
C GLN A 93 25.96 10.65 25.74
N ILE A 94 25.18 11.13 26.69
CA ILE A 94 25.66 11.55 28.01
C ILE A 94 26.28 10.37 28.77
N LEU A 95 25.70 9.18 28.62
CA LEU A 95 26.21 7.95 29.25
C LEU A 95 27.60 7.61 28.75
N ILE A 96 27.86 7.67 27.45
CA ILE A 96 29.13 7.28 26.83
C ILE A 96 30.16 8.41 27.02
N ASP A 97 29.75 9.65 26.84
CA ASP A 97 30.71 10.80 26.83
C ASP A 97 31.13 11.25 28.22
N SER A 98 30.26 11.08 29.24
CA SER A 98 30.52 11.68 30.56
C SER A 98 30.42 10.68 31.71
N VAL A 99 29.41 9.83 31.73
CA VAL A 99 29.14 8.99 32.92
C VAL A 99 30.10 7.80 33.03
N LEU A 100 30.38 7.14 31.91
CA LEU A 100 31.28 5.99 31.86
C LEU A 100 32.73 6.35 32.10
N PRO A 101 33.30 7.38 31.45
CA PRO A 101 34.71 7.77 31.68
C PRO A 101 34.95 8.24 33.11
N ASP A 102 34.03 9.01 33.69
CA ASP A 102 34.19 9.59 35.02
C ASP A 102 33.76 8.66 36.18
N GLY A 103 33.23 7.48 35.89
CA GLY A 103 32.81 6.49 36.87
C GLY A 103 31.69 6.96 37.82
N LEU A 104 30.83 7.87 37.36
CA LEU A 104 29.82 8.57 38.16
C LEU A 104 28.58 7.69 38.46
N LYS A 105 28.70 6.76 39.40
CA LYS A 105 27.62 5.77 39.73
C LYS A 105 26.30 6.43 40.14
N LYS A 106 26.31 7.55 40.88
CA LYS A 106 25.09 8.27 41.29
C LYS A 106 24.38 8.90 40.10
N THR A 107 25.14 9.52 39.20
CA THR A 107 24.62 10.09 37.94
C THR A 107 24.04 9.06 37.04
N LEU A 108 24.71 7.89 36.92
CA LEU A 108 24.21 6.75 36.18
C LEU A 108 22.84 6.28 36.68
N MET A 109 22.70 6.10 38.02
CA MET A 109 21.44 5.63 38.63
C MET A 109 20.31 6.63 38.37
N THR A 110 20.54 7.93 38.56
CA THR A 110 19.54 8.98 38.37
C THR A 110 19.12 9.07 36.89
N LEU A 111 20.05 9.06 35.95
CA LEU A 111 19.79 9.10 34.53
C LEU A 111 19.04 7.83 34.05
N SER A 112 19.42 6.65 34.56
CA SER A 112 18.75 5.40 34.19
C SER A 112 17.32 5.36 34.67
N ILE A 113 17.01 5.83 35.89
CA ILE A 113 15.64 5.99 36.37
C ILE A 113 14.86 6.95 35.47
N GLY A 114 15.45 8.10 35.14
CA GLY A 114 14.83 9.08 34.23
C GLY A 114 14.48 8.49 32.87
N VAL A 115 15.39 7.72 32.27
CA VAL A 115 15.16 7.08 30.97
C VAL A 115 14.12 5.96 31.06
N ILE A 116 14.08 5.19 32.15
CA ILE A 116 13.03 4.18 32.36
C ILE A 116 11.66 4.86 32.39
N LEU A 117 11.51 5.94 33.15
CA LEU A 117 10.26 6.70 33.22
C LEU A 117 9.88 7.29 31.85
N LEU A 118 10.86 7.86 31.13
CA LEU A 118 10.66 8.40 29.79
C LEU A 118 10.18 7.30 28.82
N ASN A 119 10.82 6.14 28.82
CA ASN A 119 10.41 5.02 27.97
C ASN A 119 9.04 4.45 28.37
N LEU A 120 8.72 4.40 29.64
CA LEU A 120 7.38 4.02 30.10
C LEU A 120 6.32 4.98 29.53
N PHE A 121 6.57 6.27 29.62
CA PHE A 121 5.68 7.28 29.05
C PHE A 121 5.56 7.16 27.50
N ARG A 122 6.66 6.86 26.82
CA ARG A 122 6.64 6.59 25.37
C ARG A 122 5.79 5.38 25.02
N VAL A 123 5.86 4.31 25.80
CA VAL A 123 5.03 3.11 25.57
C VAL A 123 3.55 3.44 25.72
N ILE A 124 3.17 4.20 26.77
CA ILE A 124 1.80 4.63 26.99
C ILE A 124 1.31 5.53 25.84
N LEU A 125 2.14 6.49 25.41
CA LEU A 125 1.83 7.36 24.28
C LEU A 125 1.66 6.58 22.96
N ASN A 126 2.49 5.57 22.72
CA ASN A 126 2.38 4.74 21.55
C ASN A 126 1.09 3.91 21.56
N ALA A 127 0.71 3.35 22.72
CA ALA A 127 -0.54 2.65 22.89
C ALA A 127 -1.75 3.58 22.64
N PHE A 128 -1.70 4.79 23.17
CA PHE A 128 -2.73 5.81 22.94
C PHE A 128 -2.82 6.20 21.45
N ARG A 129 -1.70 6.44 20.81
CA ARG A 129 -1.62 6.73 19.37
C ARG A 129 -2.22 5.59 18.54
N SER A 130 -1.86 4.36 18.84
CA SER A 130 -2.37 3.17 18.16
C SER A 130 -3.89 3.03 18.33
N HIS A 131 -4.40 3.33 19.52
CA HIS A 131 -5.83 3.36 19.78
C HIS A 131 -6.56 4.43 18.96
N LEU A 132 -5.99 5.64 18.87
CA LEU A 132 -6.55 6.72 18.05
C LEU A 132 -6.57 6.36 16.56
N LEU A 133 -5.50 5.71 16.06
CA LEU A 133 -5.43 5.21 14.68
C LEU A 133 -6.49 4.16 14.41
N LEU A 134 -6.69 3.21 15.33
CA LEU A 134 -7.74 2.21 15.22
C LEU A 134 -9.14 2.86 15.19
N TYR A 135 -9.38 3.83 16.08
CA TYR A 135 -10.65 4.55 16.11
C TYR A 135 -10.92 5.35 14.81
N LEU A 136 -9.88 5.98 14.25
CA LEU A 136 -9.97 6.65 12.95
C LEU A 136 -10.29 5.65 11.84
N SER A 137 -9.61 4.49 11.82
CA SER A 137 -9.85 3.41 10.86
C SER A 137 -11.33 2.96 10.91
N GLN A 138 -11.87 2.72 12.11
CA GLN A 138 -13.27 2.33 12.27
C GLN A 138 -14.25 3.41 11.76
N LYS A 139 -13.95 4.68 11.99
CA LYS A 139 -14.79 5.78 11.45
C LYS A 139 -14.76 5.86 9.92
N LEU A 140 -13.59 5.58 9.32
CA LEU A 140 -13.47 5.49 7.87
C LEU A 140 -14.21 4.28 7.30
N ASP A 141 -14.18 3.14 8.02
CA ASP A 141 -14.96 1.96 7.67
C ASP A 141 -16.45 2.27 7.56
N ILE A 142 -17.00 2.90 8.59
CA ILE A 142 -18.42 3.27 8.62
C ILE A 142 -18.74 4.15 7.41
N ALA A 143 -17.93 5.17 7.15
CA ALA A 143 -18.15 6.10 6.05
C ALA A 143 -18.06 5.42 4.67
N LEU A 144 -17.07 4.54 4.46
CA LEU A 144 -16.84 3.87 3.18
C LEU A 144 -17.81 2.72 2.94
N LEU A 145 -17.91 1.80 3.90
CA LEU A 145 -18.68 0.56 3.73
C LEU A 145 -20.19 0.82 3.75
N LEU A 146 -20.68 1.62 4.71
CA LEU A 146 -22.10 1.97 4.74
C LEU A 146 -22.47 2.93 3.62
N GLY A 147 -21.56 3.82 3.23
CA GLY A 147 -21.75 4.69 2.07
C GLY A 147 -21.89 3.89 0.78
N TYR A 148 -21.00 2.90 0.57
CA TYR A 148 -21.08 1.98 -0.56
C TYR A 148 -22.40 1.18 -0.55
N TYR A 149 -22.73 0.58 0.59
CA TYR A 149 -23.96 -0.23 0.72
C TYR A 149 -25.21 0.60 0.42
N ARG A 150 -25.32 1.82 0.98
CA ARG A 150 -26.43 2.74 0.70
C ARG A 150 -26.51 3.07 -0.78
N HIS A 151 -25.39 3.42 -1.40
CA HIS A 151 -25.34 3.72 -2.82
C HIS A 151 -25.78 2.53 -3.68
N VAL A 152 -25.34 1.32 -3.35
CA VAL A 152 -25.77 0.10 -4.08
C VAL A 152 -27.27 -0.10 -3.95
N MET A 153 -27.85 0.12 -2.76
CA MET A 153 -29.31 -0.04 -2.57
C MET A 153 -30.15 1.03 -3.30
N GLU A 154 -29.57 2.17 -3.62
CA GLU A 154 -30.22 3.24 -4.41
C GLU A 154 -30.14 3.02 -5.93
N LEU A 155 -29.38 2.02 -6.40
CA LEU A 155 -29.23 1.74 -7.82
C LEU A 155 -30.51 1.12 -8.43
N PRO A 156 -30.79 1.40 -9.70
CA PRO A 156 -31.98 0.88 -10.37
C PRO A 156 -31.90 -0.63 -10.56
N MET A 157 -33.06 -1.29 -10.66
CA MET A 157 -33.18 -2.75 -10.77
C MET A 157 -32.39 -3.37 -11.93
N ASN A 158 -32.21 -2.64 -13.03
CA ASN A 158 -31.41 -3.05 -14.18
C ASN A 158 -29.95 -3.36 -13.82
N PHE A 159 -29.39 -2.68 -12.81
CA PHE A 159 -28.04 -2.95 -12.32
C PHE A 159 -27.94 -4.36 -11.73
N PHE A 160 -28.92 -4.77 -10.94
CA PHE A 160 -28.95 -6.08 -10.29
C PHE A 160 -29.24 -7.22 -11.28
N GLY A 161 -29.97 -6.95 -12.37
CA GLY A 161 -30.24 -7.93 -13.43
C GLY A 161 -29.00 -8.28 -14.28
N THR A 162 -28.03 -7.37 -14.36
CA THR A 162 -26.83 -7.54 -15.20
C THR A 162 -25.59 -8.00 -14.43
N ARG A 163 -25.62 -7.95 -13.10
CA ARG A 163 -24.46 -8.28 -12.26
C ARG A 163 -24.76 -9.36 -11.23
N LYS A 164 -23.78 -10.21 -10.99
CA LYS A 164 -23.88 -11.26 -9.98
C LYS A 164 -23.71 -10.65 -8.58
N VAL A 165 -24.51 -11.09 -7.62
CA VAL A 165 -24.42 -10.66 -6.20
C VAL A 165 -23.01 -10.85 -5.65
N GLY A 166 -22.31 -11.91 -6.02
CA GLY A 166 -20.92 -12.16 -5.62
C GLY A 166 -19.94 -11.08 -6.08
N GLU A 167 -20.17 -10.46 -7.25
CA GLU A 167 -19.35 -9.32 -7.72
C GLU A 167 -19.56 -8.08 -6.83
N ILE A 168 -20.81 -7.80 -6.46
CA ILE A 168 -21.15 -6.67 -5.57
C ILE A 168 -20.51 -6.86 -4.19
N ILE A 169 -20.58 -8.09 -3.63
CA ILE A 169 -19.95 -8.42 -2.35
C ILE A 169 -18.42 -8.35 -2.45
N SER A 170 -17.82 -8.79 -3.57
CA SER A 170 -16.38 -8.65 -3.78
C SER A 170 -15.94 -7.19 -3.73
N ARG A 171 -16.66 -6.28 -4.38
CA ARG A 171 -16.37 -4.83 -4.33
C ARG A 171 -16.53 -4.23 -2.93
N PHE A 172 -17.50 -4.75 -2.15
CA PHE A 172 -17.63 -4.37 -0.74
C PHE A 172 -16.40 -4.78 0.07
N ASN A 173 -15.88 -5.99 -0.13
CA ASN A 173 -14.67 -6.46 0.53
C ASN A 173 -13.41 -5.69 0.05
N ASP A 174 -13.35 -5.31 -1.22
CA ASP A 174 -12.25 -4.49 -1.76
C ASP A 174 -12.22 -3.10 -1.13
N ALA A 175 -13.36 -2.54 -0.71
CA ALA A 175 -13.42 -1.27 0.01
C ALA A 175 -12.66 -1.34 1.36
N GLY A 176 -12.63 -2.52 2.01
CA GLY A 176 -11.79 -2.74 3.19
C GLY A 176 -10.30 -2.61 2.90
N LYS A 177 -9.81 -3.16 1.78
CA LYS A 177 -8.40 -3.03 1.35
C LYS A 177 -8.03 -1.57 1.03
N VAL A 178 -8.95 -0.84 0.39
CA VAL A 178 -8.78 0.60 0.13
C VAL A 178 -8.66 1.38 1.43
N ARG A 179 -9.51 1.08 2.43
CA ARG A 179 -9.41 1.68 3.76
C ARG A 179 -8.06 1.42 4.42
N ASP A 180 -7.57 0.16 4.41
CA ASP A 180 -6.28 -0.19 5.02
C ASP A 180 -5.13 0.57 4.38
N ALA A 181 -5.16 0.72 3.06
CA ALA A 181 -4.19 1.54 2.34
C ALA A 181 -4.30 3.04 2.71
N ILE A 182 -5.52 3.54 2.90
CA ILE A 182 -5.78 4.94 3.22
C ILE A 182 -5.43 5.27 4.67
N SER A 183 -5.93 4.50 5.64
CA SER A 183 -5.81 4.84 7.07
C SER A 183 -4.46 4.41 7.66
N GLY A 184 -3.99 3.21 7.32
CA GLY A 184 -2.74 2.67 7.85
C GLY A 184 -1.52 3.29 7.19
N ALA A 185 -1.38 3.13 5.88
CA ALA A 185 -0.18 3.53 5.17
C ALA A 185 0.01 5.05 5.13
N THR A 186 -1.03 5.82 4.79
CA THR A 186 -0.88 7.27 4.57
C THR A 186 -0.57 8.03 5.85
N LEU A 187 -1.26 7.72 6.95
CA LEU A 187 -1.00 8.39 8.24
C LEU A 187 0.35 7.98 8.81
N THR A 188 0.72 6.71 8.70
CA THR A 188 2.04 6.24 9.12
C THR A 188 3.14 6.90 8.29
N ILE A 189 3.02 6.93 6.97
CA ILE A 189 4.00 7.61 6.09
C ILE A 189 4.12 9.10 6.44
N MET A 190 3.02 9.80 6.67
CA MET A 190 3.04 11.22 7.02
C MET A 190 3.80 11.47 8.35
N ILE A 191 3.56 10.62 9.35
CA ILE A 191 4.20 10.71 10.66
C ILE A 191 5.68 10.34 10.55
N ASP A 192 6.00 9.24 9.89
CA ASP A 192 7.38 8.77 9.73
C ASP A 192 8.21 9.75 8.90
N THR A 193 7.61 10.38 7.88
CA THR A 193 8.28 11.47 7.13
C THR A 193 8.60 12.65 8.02
N LEU A 194 7.67 13.04 8.88
CA LEU A 194 7.91 14.16 9.82
C LEU A 194 9.01 13.81 10.83
N MET A 195 9.01 12.58 11.34
CA MET A 195 10.07 12.06 12.22
C MET A 195 11.43 12.03 11.50
N ALA A 196 11.46 11.59 10.25
CA ALA A 196 12.68 11.54 9.45
C ALA A 196 13.24 12.94 9.19
N VAL A 197 12.38 13.91 8.87
CA VAL A 197 12.79 15.32 8.69
C VAL A 197 13.32 15.93 9.99
N ALA A 198 12.63 15.74 11.12
CA ALA A 198 13.08 16.23 12.41
C ALA A 198 14.42 15.60 12.82
N GLY A 199 14.57 14.29 12.65
CA GLY A 199 15.82 13.57 12.90
C GLY A 199 16.97 14.05 12.00
N ALA A 200 16.68 14.27 10.72
CA ALA A 200 17.66 14.79 9.76
C ALA A 200 18.17 16.18 10.13
N ILE A 201 17.28 17.08 10.56
CA ILE A 201 17.66 18.43 11.01
C ILE A 201 18.58 18.35 12.23
N ILE A 202 18.23 17.55 13.22
CA ILE A 202 19.02 17.39 14.44
C ILE A 202 20.39 16.79 14.13
N LEU A 203 20.43 15.73 13.29
CA LEU A 203 21.67 15.11 12.88
C LEU A 203 22.59 16.07 12.12
N TYR A 204 22.03 16.91 11.25
CA TYR A 204 22.79 17.95 10.53
C TYR A 204 23.41 18.95 11.46
N ILE A 205 22.66 19.40 12.48
CA ILE A 205 23.14 20.38 13.49
C ILE A 205 24.26 19.76 14.36
N GLN A 206 24.11 18.49 14.76
CA GLN A 206 25.09 17.81 15.60
C GLN A 206 26.36 17.43 14.82
N ASN A 207 26.22 16.79 13.68
CA ASN A 207 27.37 16.36 12.89
C ASN A 207 27.02 16.28 11.41
N SER A 208 27.45 17.26 10.64
CA SER A 208 27.23 17.35 9.20
C SER A 208 27.83 16.17 8.43
N LYS A 209 28.96 15.60 8.86
CA LYS A 209 29.59 14.43 8.19
C LYS A 209 28.71 13.19 8.30
N LEU A 210 28.16 12.94 9.49
CA LEU A 210 27.25 11.81 9.73
C LEU A 210 25.94 11.99 8.97
N PHE A 211 25.44 13.20 8.85
CA PHE A 211 24.27 13.51 8.03
C PHE A 211 24.48 13.09 6.56
N PHE A 212 25.59 13.45 5.95
CA PHE A 212 25.88 13.07 4.56
C PHE A 212 26.05 11.55 4.40
N ILE A 213 26.67 10.87 5.34
CA ILE A 213 26.74 9.40 5.34
C ILE A 213 25.34 8.79 5.39
N THR A 214 24.49 9.29 6.26
CA THR A 214 23.09 8.82 6.37
C THR A 214 22.30 9.04 5.07
N ILE A 215 22.48 10.19 4.40
CA ILE A 215 21.86 10.45 3.10
C ILE A 215 22.33 9.43 2.05
N ILE A 216 23.62 9.14 1.99
CA ILE A 216 24.16 8.13 1.06
C ILE A 216 23.51 6.76 1.32
N MET A 217 23.37 6.37 2.60
CA MET A 217 22.71 5.12 2.97
C MET A 217 21.23 5.09 2.57
N ILE A 218 20.51 6.19 2.74
CA ILE A 218 19.10 6.33 2.31
C ILE A 218 19.00 6.18 0.78
N VAL A 219 19.89 6.82 0.02
CA VAL A 219 19.92 6.69 -1.45
C VAL A 219 20.21 5.25 -1.86
N LEU A 220 21.18 4.59 -1.22
CA LEU A 220 21.50 3.19 -1.51
C LEU A 220 20.29 2.27 -1.22
N TYR A 221 19.62 2.51 -0.11
CA TYR A 221 18.40 1.79 0.26
C TYR A 221 17.27 2.02 -0.77
N ALA A 222 17.08 3.25 -1.22
CA ALA A 222 16.12 3.60 -2.26
C ALA A 222 16.42 2.89 -3.59
N VAL A 223 17.70 2.84 -3.99
CA VAL A 223 18.14 2.12 -5.20
C VAL A 223 17.80 0.63 -5.11
N ILE A 224 18.03 0.00 -3.96
CA ILE A 224 17.66 -1.42 -3.76
C ILE A 224 16.15 -1.58 -3.92
N VAL A 225 15.34 -0.77 -3.24
CA VAL A 225 13.87 -0.87 -3.29
C VAL A 225 13.35 -0.68 -4.72
N LEU A 226 13.80 0.35 -5.41
CA LEU A 226 13.36 0.67 -6.77
C LEU A 226 13.83 -0.38 -7.78
N GLY A 227 15.04 -0.90 -7.61
CA GLY A 227 15.60 -1.95 -8.48
C GLY A 227 14.81 -3.26 -8.40
N PHE A 228 14.34 -3.61 -7.21
CA PHE A 228 13.54 -4.83 -7.01
C PHE A 228 12.07 -4.67 -7.41
N ASN A 229 11.54 -3.46 -7.50
CA ASN A 229 10.11 -3.20 -7.67
C ASN A 229 9.52 -3.91 -8.90
N LYS A 230 10.13 -3.77 -10.08
CA LYS A 230 9.65 -4.41 -11.31
C LYS A 230 9.69 -5.95 -11.24
N TRP A 231 10.73 -6.49 -10.63
CA TRP A 231 10.86 -7.94 -10.46
C TRP A 231 9.81 -8.48 -9.50
N TYR A 232 9.62 -7.79 -8.38
CA TYR A 232 8.61 -8.12 -7.37
C TYR A 232 7.19 -8.04 -7.95
N GLU A 233 6.88 -6.98 -8.70
CA GLU A 233 5.59 -6.82 -9.37
C GLU A 233 5.28 -7.98 -10.32
N LYS A 234 6.26 -8.42 -11.12
CA LYS A 234 6.10 -9.56 -12.03
C LYS A 234 5.84 -10.87 -11.29
N LEU A 235 6.57 -11.12 -10.19
CA LEU A 235 6.40 -12.32 -9.38
C LEU A 235 5.05 -12.32 -8.64
N ASN A 236 4.67 -11.18 -8.09
CA ASN A 236 3.39 -10.99 -7.40
C ASN A 236 2.20 -11.19 -8.36
N ARG A 237 2.28 -10.64 -9.57
CA ARG A 237 1.26 -10.85 -10.60
C ARG A 237 1.11 -12.32 -10.96
N LYS A 238 2.21 -13.04 -11.07
CA LYS A 238 2.20 -14.48 -11.37
C LYS A 238 1.62 -15.30 -10.21
N GLU A 239 1.95 -14.97 -8.99
CA GLU A 239 1.37 -15.60 -7.80
C GLU A 239 -0.16 -15.40 -7.77
N MET A 240 -0.62 -14.16 -8.00
CA MET A 240 -2.05 -13.85 -8.06
C MET A 240 -2.78 -14.62 -9.17
N GLU A 241 -2.15 -14.77 -10.35
CA GLU A 241 -2.70 -15.56 -11.46
C GLU A 241 -2.82 -17.04 -11.11
N ASP A 242 -1.76 -17.65 -10.55
CA ASP A 242 -1.75 -19.05 -10.16
C ASP A 242 -2.74 -19.33 -9.02
N ASN A 243 -2.89 -18.40 -8.07
CA ASN A 243 -3.90 -18.46 -7.01
C ASN A 243 -5.33 -18.38 -7.57
N ALA A 244 -5.58 -17.48 -8.53
CA ALA A 244 -6.87 -17.37 -9.19
C ALA A 244 -7.22 -18.65 -9.96
N GLN A 245 -6.24 -19.26 -10.67
CA GLN A 245 -6.45 -20.52 -11.39
C GLN A 245 -6.80 -21.68 -10.46
N LEU A 246 -6.10 -21.78 -9.32
CA LEU A 246 -6.41 -22.80 -8.31
C LEU A 246 -7.80 -22.58 -7.72
N THR A 247 -8.10 -21.37 -7.27
CA THR A 247 -9.39 -21.03 -6.64
C THR A 247 -10.55 -21.26 -7.59
N SER A 248 -10.43 -20.83 -8.85
CA SER A 248 -11.47 -21.08 -9.88
C SER A 248 -11.71 -22.56 -10.10
N TYR A 249 -10.65 -23.37 -10.19
CA TYR A 249 -10.78 -24.81 -10.38
C TYR A 249 -11.42 -25.49 -9.16
N MET A 250 -11.06 -25.08 -7.94
CA MET A 250 -11.68 -25.60 -6.71
C MET A 250 -13.19 -25.26 -6.65
N VAL A 251 -13.55 -24.03 -6.98
CA VAL A 251 -14.96 -23.61 -7.04
C VAL A 251 -15.73 -24.39 -8.08
N GLU A 252 -15.16 -24.57 -9.28
CA GLU A 252 -15.77 -25.33 -10.36
C GLU A 252 -15.97 -26.79 -9.97
N SER A 253 -14.94 -27.44 -9.42
CA SER A 253 -15.00 -28.86 -9.01
C SER A 253 -15.98 -29.09 -7.86
N LEU A 254 -16.10 -28.16 -6.90
CA LEU A 254 -17.06 -28.26 -5.80
C LEU A 254 -18.49 -27.96 -6.26
N ASN A 255 -18.69 -27.02 -7.17
CA ASN A 255 -20.01 -26.78 -7.76
C ASN A 255 -20.48 -27.96 -8.63
N GLY A 256 -19.54 -28.63 -9.29
CA GLY A 256 -19.77 -29.83 -10.09
C GLY A 256 -19.66 -31.16 -9.31
N ILE A 257 -19.67 -31.14 -7.98
CA ILE A 257 -19.36 -32.32 -7.15
C ILE A 257 -20.26 -33.55 -7.47
N GLN A 258 -21.51 -33.32 -7.80
CA GLN A 258 -22.43 -34.40 -8.20
C GLN A 258 -21.93 -35.11 -9.44
N THR A 259 -21.46 -34.34 -10.43
CA THR A 259 -20.89 -34.89 -11.67
C THR A 259 -19.59 -35.65 -11.38
N VAL A 260 -18.71 -35.07 -10.56
CA VAL A 260 -17.45 -35.71 -10.15
C VAL A 260 -17.73 -37.06 -9.48
N LYS A 261 -18.72 -37.11 -8.59
CA LYS A 261 -19.14 -38.35 -7.91
C LYS A 261 -19.80 -39.36 -8.85
N ALA A 262 -20.68 -38.89 -9.73
CA ALA A 262 -21.38 -39.79 -10.68
C ALA A 262 -20.40 -40.47 -11.63
N TYR A 263 -19.32 -39.81 -12.04
CA TYR A 263 -18.30 -40.36 -12.94
C TYR A 263 -17.10 -40.98 -12.22
N ASN A 264 -17.10 -41.05 -10.87
CA ASN A 264 -15.99 -41.58 -10.06
C ASN A 264 -14.65 -40.91 -10.40
N ALA A 265 -14.70 -39.57 -10.64
CA ALA A 265 -13.60 -38.80 -11.17
C ALA A 265 -12.77 -38.10 -10.09
N GLU A 266 -12.93 -38.41 -8.79
CA GLU A 266 -12.27 -37.73 -7.66
C GLU A 266 -10.76 -37.79 -7.77
N ARG A 267 -10.18 -38.91 -8.21
CA ARG A 267 -8.73 -39.05 -8.39
C ARG A 267 -8.18 -38.08 -9.42
N LYS A 268 -8.93 -37.85 -10.51
CA LYS A 268 -8.55 -36.91 -11.57
C LYS A 268 -8.61 -35.46 -11.04
N VAL A 269 -9.71 -35.13 -10.37
CA VAL A 269 -9.88 -33.77 -9.77
C VAL A 269 -8.81 -33.49 -8.72
N ASN A 270 -8.53 -34.44 -7.84
CA ASN A 270 -7.48 -34.29 -6.84
C ASN A 270 -6.09 -34.07 -7.47
N ARG A 271 -5.75 -34.84 -8.49
CA ARG A 271 -4.48 -34.71 -9.20
C ARG A 271 -4.33 -33.32 -9.86
N GLU A 272 -5.37 -32.84 -10.53
CA GLU A 272 -5.37 -31.52 -11.16
C GLU A 272 -5.28 -30.39 -10.11
N THR A 273 -5.98 -30.54 -8.99
CA THR A 273 -5.86 -29.61 -7.85
C THR A 273 -4.43 -29.59 -7.31
N GLU A 274 -3.82 -30.76 -7.13
CA GLU A 274 -2.45 -30.89 -6.65
C GLU A 274 -1.44 -30.21 -7.59
N ILE A 275 -1.59 -30.41 -8.91
CA ILE A 275 -0.72 -29.77 -9.92
C ILE A 275 -0.83 -28.24 -9.82
N LYS A 276 -2.06 -27.71 -9.75
CA LYS A 276 -2.29 -26.26 -9.63
C LYS A 276 -1.77 -25.72 -8.29
N PHE A 277 -1.95 -26.47 -7.21
CA PHE A 277 -1.46 -26.10 -5.89
C PHE A 277 0.07 -26.06 -5.85
N VAL A 278 0.75 -27.07 -6.39
CA VAL A 278 2.22 -27.10 -6.49
C VAL A 278 2.73 -25.93 -7.35
N LYS A 279 2.01 -25.57 -8.42
CA LYS A 279 2.34 -24.40 -9.25
C LYS A 279 2.25 -23.11 -8.46
N LEU A 280 1.18 -22.92 -7.67
CA LEU A 280 1.02 -21.78 -6.77
C LEU A 280 2.16 -21.74 -5.74
N LEU A 281 2.45 -22.86 -5.06
CA LEU A 281 3.53 -22.91 -4.07
C LEU A 281 4.88 -22.51 -4.65
N ARG A 282 5.16 -22.89 -5.91
CA ARG A 282 6.39 -22.46 -6.60
C ARG A 282 6.40 -20.94 -6.85
N SER A 283 5.28 -20.34 -7.21
CA SER A 283 5.17 -18.89 -7.39
C SER A 283 5.31 -18.14 -6.07
N VAL A 284 4.70 -18.63 -5.00
CA VAL A 284 4.87 -18.11 -3.62
C VAL A 284 6.33 -18.22 -3.18
N PHE A 285 6.97 -19.35 -3.42
CA PHE A 285 8.39 -19.54 -3.10
C PHE A 285 9.27 -18.52 -3.82
N ASN A 286 9.08 -18.32 -5.12
CA ASN A 286 9.86 -17.36 -5.88
C ASN A 286 9.66 -15.92 -5.40
N LEU A 287 8.42 -15.57 -5.05
CA LEU A 287 8.08 -14.26 -4.49
C LEU A 287 8.76 -14.05 -3.13
N THR A 288 8.65 -15.04 -2.24
CA THR A 288 9.28 -15.00 -0.91
C THR A 288 10.81 -14.98 -1.00
N TRP A 289 11.38 -15.72 -1.94
CA TRP A 289 12.81 -15.72 -2.18
C TRP A 289 13.32 -14.34 -2.62
N ALA A 290 12.61 -13.68 -3.57
CA ALA A 290 12.93 -12.32 -3.98
C ALA A 290 12.84 -11.33 -2.81
N ASN A 291 11.82 -11.47 -1.97
CA ASN A 291 11.68 -10.66 -0.75
C ASN A 291 12.84 -10.89 0.23
N ASN A 292 13.24 -12.14 0.45
CA ASN A 292 14.36 -12.47 1.34
C ASN A 292 15.68 -11.89 0.85
N ILE A 293 15.96 -11.92 -0.45
CA ILE A 293 17.14 -11.27 -1.03
C ILE A 293 17.09 -9.76 -0.79
N GLN A 294 15.95 -9.13 -1.06
CA GLN A 294 15.79 -7.69 -0.85
C GLN A 294 16.01 -7.31 0.63
N VAL A 295 15.39 -8.06 1.55
CA VAL A 295 15.55 -7.83 3.00
C VAL A 295 17.00 -8.02 3.42
N SER A 296 17.67 -9.07 2.95
CA SER A 296 19.08 -9.33 3.26
C SER A 296 20.00 -8.20 2.77
N LEU A 297 19.77 -7.67 1.57
CA LEU A 297 20.52 -6.53 1.05
C LEU A 297 20.27 -5.25 1.87
N LYS A 298 19.02 -5.01 2.30
CA LYS A 298 18.68 -3.89 3.18
C LYS A 298 19.39 -4.00 4.53
N THR A 299 19.34 -5.17 5.15
CA THR A 299 20.02 -5.43 6.42
C THR A 299 21.55 -5.29 6.29
N PHE A 300 22.13 -5.71 5.16
CA PHE A 300 23.55 -5.51 4.90
C PHE A 300 23.92 -4.02 4.83
N VAL A 301 23.13 -3.20 4.15
CA VAL A 301 23.32 -1.73 4.11
C VAL A 301 23.21 -1.12 5.50
N GLU A 302 22.22 -1.56 6.29
CA GLU A 302 22.03 -1.10 7.66
C GLU A 302 23.23 -1.43 8.56
N LEU A 303 23.75 -2.65 8.47
CA LEU A 303 24.93 -3.08 9.23
C LEU A 303 26.18 -2.29 8.84
N ILE A 304 26.40 -2.01 7.55
CA ILE A 304 27.51 -1.16 7.10
C ILE A 304 27.35 0.24 7.67
N GLY A 305 26.15 0.80 7.63
CA GLY A 305 25.85 2.12 8.22
C GLY A 305 26.19 2.16 9.71
N CYS A 306 25.81 1.13 10.44
CA CYS A 306 26.13 0.98 11.86
C CYS A 306 27.65 0.90 12.11
N LEU A 307 28.37 0.10 11.34
CA LEU A 307 29.83 -0.05 11.45
C LEU A 307 30.58 1.25 11.12
N LEU A 308 30.13 2.00 10.11
CA LEU A 308 30.72 3.31 9.78
C LEU A 308 30.51 4.33 10.89
N TYR A 309 29.41 4.23 11.63
CA TYR A 309 29.12 5.08 12.78
C TYR A 309 29.95 4.70 14.01
N THR A 310 30.20 3.39 14.23
CA THR A 310 30.93 2.87 15.39
C THR A 310 32.44 2.75 15.16
N SER A 311 32.93 3.03 13.93
CA SER A 311 34.37 3.06 13.66
C SER A 311 35.03 4.17 14.51
N PRO A 312 36.08 3.84 15.31
CA PRO A 312 36.72 4.82 16.16
C PRO A 312 37.24 6.00 15.32
N SER A 313 36.86 7.20 15.73
CA SER A 313 37.39 8.44 15.14
C SER A 313 38.93 8.40 15.25
N PRO A 314 39.70 8.90 14.26
CA PRO A 314 41.16 9.03 14.38
C PRO A 314 41.61 9.94 15.52
N ARG A 315 40.67 10.52 16.29
CA ARG A 315 40.96 11.35 17.47
C ARG A 315 41.12 10.55 18.77
N ASP A 316 40.75 9.27 18.79
CA ASP A 316 40.86 8.43 20.01
C ASP A 316 42.20 7.68 20.09
N GLY A 317 43.17 8.04 19.27
CA GLY A 317 44.49 7.42 19.14
C GLY A 317 45.64 8.37 19.36
N LEU A 318 45.50 9.38 20.26
CA LEU A 318 46.65 10.14 20.82
C LEU A 318 46.40 10.45 22.28
#